data_ff2c6f4e46aa3dd90bd6461c9025ac12
#
_entry.id   ff2c6f4e46aa3dd90bd6461c9025ac12
#
_cell.length_a   1.000
_cell.length_b   1.000
_cell.length_c   1.000
_cell.angle_alpha   90.00
_cell.angle_beta   90.00
_cell.angle_gamma   90.00
#
_symmetry.space_group_name_H-M   'P 1'
#
loop_
_entity.id
_entity.type
_entity.pdbx_description
1 polymer ?
#
loop_
_entity_poly.entity_id
_entity_poly.type
_entity_poly.pdbx_seq_one_letter_code
_entity_poly.pdbx_strand_id
1 'polypeptide(L)'
;MFLSDATNQSSCRREFLKGAACASVVAAVPCVADAEEDEIATWQAETERIAPETYMRYLHDGNTCGLFALEKLEAAAEKVLREAKDTVVDDVPAVWNVYNMGFIVKTRESIFSIDLVHRRDSEFAPMLDFALITHNHADHWRQGFYKAMNGAGKTVVSNFLDNYGVADWRRNGGFTRARKEFRFKDVQVRTSLIDHNDYLIDFTTAFEIRVGDWTLYHTGDSGRGTEPKLETTWGKPDLWLFFPGCGIDTAKALERVKAKRVVFGHLWELGHKPGHRGRLDEPLIRPRLAIAREAGYTDVQLAFWGDRV
;
A
#
# COMPACT_ATOMS: atom_id res chain seq x y z
N MET A 1 61.34 -16.61 -40.58
CA MET A 1 61.39 -17.74 -41.50
C MET A 1 59.99 -17.95 -42.06
N PHE A 2 59.86 -17.60 -43.32
CA PHE A 2 58.90 -17.99 -44.38
C PHE A 2 57.41 -18.00 -44.07
N LEU A 3 56.60 -17.07 -44.62
CA LEU A 3 56.00 -17.04 -45.97
C LEU A 3 54.95 -18.17 -46.14
N SER A 4 53.75 -18.05 -46.66
CA SER A 4 53.20 -17.22 -47.73
C SER A 4 51.67 -17.42 -47.84
N ASP A 5 50.97 -16.37 -48.18
CA ASP A 5 49.99 -16.20 -49.22
C ASP A 5 49.18 -17.41 -49.76
N ALA A 6 47.87 -17.20 -49.89
CA ALA A 6 47.21 -17.28 -51.22
C ALA A 6 45.74 -16.86 -51.13
N THR A 7 45.46 -15.84 -51.90
CA THR A 7 44.19 -15.35 -52.44
C THR A 7 43.41 -16.46 -53.19
N ASN A 8 42.09 -16.44 -53.13
CA ASN A 8 41.31 -16.69 -54.32
C ASN A 8 39.95 -15.96 -54.32
N GLN A 9 39.79 -15.13 -55.30
CA GLN A 9 38.56 -14.52 -55.78
C GLN A 9 37.77 -15.52 -56.57
N SER A 10 36.45 -15.56 -56.47
CA SER A 10 35.60 -15.83 -57.61
C SER A 10 34.23 -15.20 -57.41
N SER A 11 33.99 -14.39 -58.32
CA SER A 11 32.90 -13.59 -58.84
C SER A 11 31.61 -14.37 -59.10
N CYS A 12 30.51 -13.60 -59.04
CA CYS A 12 29.36 -13.60 -59.93
C CYS A 12 28.17 -14.50 -59.59
N ARG A 13 27.05 -13.93 -59.28
CA ARG A 13 25.91 -13.70 -60.17
C ARG A 13 24.79 -12.98 -59.48
N ARG A 14 24.35 -11.86 -60.05
CA ARG A 14 23.08 -11.19 -59.77
C ARG A 14 21.96 -12.07 -60.31
N GLU A 15 20.99 -12.38 -59.49
CA GLU A 15 19.64 -12.66 -59.97
C GLU A 15 18.63 -11.75 -59.19
N PHE A 16 17.94 -10.99 -60.01
CA PHE A 16 16.80 -10.18 -59.67
C PHE A 16 15.62 -11.10 -59.39
N LEU A 17 15.12 -11.13 -58.16
CA LEU A 17 13.78 -11.60 -57.90
C LEU A 17 12.97 -10.48 -57.23
N LYS A 18 12.00 -10.01 -58.00
CA LYS A 18 10.90 -9.19 -57.54
C LYS A 18 10.08 -10.02 -56.54
N GLY A 19 9.98 -9.59 -55.29
CA GLY A 19 9.16 -10.23 -54.31
C GLY A 19 8.57 -9.21 -53.34
N ALA A 20 7.28 -9.10 -53.37
CA ALA A 20 6.33 -8.39 -52.57
C ALA A 20 6.83 -7.89 -51.20
N ALA A 21 6.69 -6.59 -50.98
CA ALA A 21 6.78 -5.98 -49.66
C ALA A 21 5.63 -6.48 -48.78
N CYS A 22 5.88 -7.49 -47.96
CA CYS A 22 5.06 -7.76 -46.78
C CYS A 22 5.36 -6.65 -45.76
N ALA A 23 4.48 -5.69 -45.70
CA ALA A 23 4.42 -4.79 -44.55
C ALA A 23 4.05 -5.63 -43.29
N SER A 24 5.06 -6.07 -42.58
CA SER A 24 4.86 -6.61 -41.23
C SER A 24 4.35 -5.46 -40.35
N VAL A 25 3.06 -5.44 -40.12
CA VAL A 25 2.50 -4.66 -38.99
C VAL A 25 3.05 -5.30 -37.76
N VAL A 26 4.16 -4.78 -37.27
CA VAL A 26 4.62 -5.04 -35.88
C VAL A 26 3.60 -4.30 -35.01
N ALA A 27 2.62 -5.02 -34.53
CA ALA A 27 1.81 -4.53 -33.44
C ALA A 27 2.79 -4.25 -32.28
N ALA A 28 2.97 -2.96 -31.95
CA ALA A 28 3.76 -2.57 -30.79
C ALA A 28 3.09 -3.22 -29.58
N VAL A 29 3.77 -4.16 -28.95
CA VAL A 29 3.37 -4.64 -27.63
C VAL A 29 3.52 -3.43 -26.70
N PRO A 30 2.45 -2.97 -26.05
CA PRO A 30 2.54 -1.83 -25.13
C PRO A 30 3.63 -2.14 -24.11
N CYS A 31 4.48 -1.14 -23.84
CA CYS A 31 5.47 -1.22 -22.78
C CYS A 31 4.71 -1.38 -21.43
N VAL A 32 5.26 -2.13 -20.49
CA VAL A 32 4.65 -2.32 -19.17
C VAL A 32 4.34 -0.98 -18.49
N ALA A 33 5.17 0.03 -18.72
CA ALA A 33 4.94 1.39 -18.23
C ALA A 33 3.67 2.04 -18.84
N ASP A 34 3.38 1.80 -20.12
CA ASP A 34 2.18 2.35 -20.77
C ASP A 34 0.90 1.72 -20.21
N ALA A 35 0.95 0.42 -19.86
CA ALA A 35 -0.19 -0.29 -19.28
C ALA A 35 -0.52 0.21 -17.86
N GLU A 36 0.50 0.49 -17.04
CA GLU A 36 0.32 1.07 -15.70
C GLU A 36 -0.25 2.50 -15.79
N GLU A 37 0.19 3.29 -16.77
CA GLU A 37 -0.32 4.64 -17.00
C GLU A 37 -1.79 4.65 -17.38
N ASP A 38 -2.21 3.74 -18.27
CA ASP A 38 -3.61 3.58 -18.68
C ASP A 38 -4.50 3.12 -17.51
N GLU A 39 -3.96 2.26 -16.63
CA GLU A 39 -4.68 1.79 -15.46
C GLU A 39 -4.90 2.93 -14.44
N ILE A 40 -3.87 3.72 -14.13
CA ILE A 40 -3.97 4.90 -13.26
C ILE A 40 -5.03 5.87 -13.77
N ALA A 41 -5.03 6.19 -15.07
CA ALA A 41 -6.00 7.09 -15.68
C ALA A 41 -7.43 6.54 -15.61
N THR A 42 -7.60 5.24 -15.80
CA THR A 42 -8.89 4.57 -15.70
C THR A 42 -9.44 4.65 -14.28
N TRP A 43 -8.64 4.30 -13.28
CA TRP A 43 -9.02 4.39 -11.88
C TRP A 43 -9.36 5.83 -11.46
N GLN A 44 -8.58 6.83 -11.92
CA GLN A 44 -8.85 8.23 -11.67
C GLN A 44 -10.24 8.62 -12.19
N ALA A 45 -10.52 8.35 -13.47
CA ALA A 45 -11.79 8.70 -14.09
C ALA A 45 -12.99 8.03 -13.39
N GLU A 46 -12.87 6.77 -13.01
CA GLU A 46 -13.96 6.02 -12.37
C GLU A 46 -14.19 6.45 -10.91
N THR A 47 -13.13 6.78 -10.17
CA THR A 47 -13.27 7.24 -8.79
C THR A 47 -13.72 8.69 -8.68
N GLU A 48 -13.42 9.54 -9.65
CA GLU A 48 -13.94 10.93 -9.72
C GLU A 48 -15.46 11.00 -9.88
N ARG A 49 -16.08 9.94 -10.39
CA ARG A 49 -17.55 9.85 -10.53
C ARG A 49 -18.25 9.58 -9.20
N ILE A 50 -17.51 9.28 -8.13
CA ILE A 50 -18.07 8.95 -6.83
C ILE A 50 -17.97 10.16 -5.91
N ALA A 51 -19.11 10.75 -5.59
CA ALA A 51 -19.17 11.76 -4.56
C ALA A 51 -18.98 11.12 -3.17
N PRO A 52 -18.34 11.81 -2.21
CA PRO A 52 -18.18 11.30 -0.85
C PRO A 52 -19.49 10.83 -0.20
N GLU A 53 -20.61 11.50 -0.47
CA GLU A 53 -21.92 11.13 0.04
C GLU A 53 -22.41 9.80 -0.54
N THR A 54 -22.03 9.48 -1.79
CA THR A 54 -22.35 8.20 -2.44
C THR A 54 -21.51 7.08 -1.79
N TYR A 55 -20.24 7.31 -1.52
CA TYR A 55 -19.39 6.38 -0.78
C TYR A 55 -19.90 6.14 0.65
N MET A 56 -20.26 7.20 1.37
CA MET A 56 -20.84 7.07 2.72
C MET A 56 -22.15 6.26 2.72
N ARG A 57 -23.00 6.42 1.70
CA ARG A 57 -24.20 5.60 1.54
C ARG A 57 -23.84 4.14 1.26
N TYR A 58 -22.92 3.90 0.34
CA TYR A 58 -22.40 2.56 0.08
C TYR A 58 -21.86 1.87 1.35
N LEU A 59 -21.11 2.58 2.19
CA LEU A 59 -20.64 2.04 3.47
C LEU A 59 -21.80 1.63 4.40
N HIS A 60 -22.96 2.26 4.28
CA HIS A 60 -24.14 2.00 5.10
C HIS A 60 -24.98 0.84 4.55
N ASP A 61 -25.36 0.87 3.27
CA ASP A 61 -26.36 -0.04 2.68
C ASP A 61 -25.80 -1.03 1.66
N GLY A 62 -24.54 -0.87 1.26
CA GLY A 62 -23.86 -1.74 0.30
C GLY A 62 -24.28 -1.57 -1.15
N ASN A 63 -25.08 -0.52 -1.45
CA ASN A 63 -25.52 -0.29 -2.81
C ASN A 63 -24.41 0.38 -3.64
N THR A 64 -23.87 -0.35 -4.60
CA THR A 64 -22.82 0.16 -5.51
C THR A 64 -23.38 1.11 -6.57
N CYS A 65 -24.71 1.19 -6.74
CA CYS A 65 -25.36 1.95 -7.80
C CYS A 65 -24.84 1.62 -9.22
N GLY A 66 -24.23 0.44 -9.42
CA GLY A 66 -23.56 0.08 -10.67
C GLY A 66 -22.31 0.91 -10.99
N LEU A 67 -21.71 1.55 -9.98
CA LEU A 67 -20.49 2.34 -10.15
C LEU A 67 -19.27 1.43 -10.08
N PHE A 68 -18.49 1.42 -11.15
CA PHE A 68 -17.33 0.54 -11.33
C PHE A 68 -16.41 0.48 -10.12
N ALA A 69 -15.98 1.62 -9.56
CA ALA A 69 -15.04 1.63 -8.44
C ALA A 69 -15.67 1.05 -7.16
N LEU A 70 -16.97 1.21 -6.90
CA LEU A 70 -17.64 0.58 -5.75
C LEU A 70 -17.79 -0.93 -5.94
N GLU A 71 -18.04 -1.39 -7.17
CA GLU A 71 -18.06 -2.83 -7.50
C GLU A 71 -16.67 -3.44 -7.34
N LYS A 72 -15.62 -2.73 -7.76
CA LYS A 72 -14.23 -3.14 -7.54
C LYS A 72 -13.88 -3.21 -6.06
N LEU A 73 -14.37 -2.26 -5.26
CA LEU A 73 -14.16 -2.26 -3.81
C LEU A 73 -14.81 -3.48 -3.14
N GLU A 74 -16.04 -3.84 -3.53
CA GLU A 74 -16.69 -5.09 -3.07
C GLU A 74 -15.88 -6.34 -3.46
N ALA A 75 -15.50 -6.42 -4.73
CA ALA A 75 -14.74 -7.54 -5.25
C ALA A 75 -13.36 -7.68 -4.57
N ALA A 76 -12.72 -6.55 -4.23
CA ALA A 76 -11.45 -6.52 -3.50
C ALA A 76 -11.58 -7.19 -2.13
N ALA A 77 -12.59 -6.81 -1.33
CA ALA A 77 -12.81 -7.42 -0.03
C ALA A 77 -13.10 -8.92 -0.13
N GLU A 78 -13.92 -9.34 -1.10
CA GLU A 78 -14.24 -10.75 -1.32
C GLU A 78 -13.01 -11.55 -1.74
N LYS A 79 -12.21 -11.01 -2.66
CA LYS A 79 -10.94 -11.61 -3.09
C LYS A 79 -10.00 -11.79 -1.91
N VAL A 80 -9.77 -10.73 -1.11
CA VAL A 80 -8.85 -10.78 0.02
C VAL A 80 -9.34 -11.73 1.12
N LEU A 81 -10.65 -11.74 1.44
CA LEU A 81 -11.23 -12.69 2.38
C LEU A 81 -10.97 -14.15 1.99
N ARG A 82 -11.10 -14.48 0.70
CA ARG A 82 -10.82 -15.81 0.16
C ARG A 82 -9.32 -16.10 0.17
N GLU A 83 -8.51 -15.24 -0.47
CA GLU A 83 -7.09 -15.50 -0.64
C GLU A 83 -6.33 -15.55 0.70
N ALA A 84 -6.67 -14.70 1.65
CA ALA A 84 -6.04 -14.72 2.97
C ALA A 84 -6.33 -16.02 3.74
N LYS A 85 -7.46 -16.69 3.49
CA LYS A 85 -7.74 -18.02 4.07
C LYS A 85 -6.91 -19.10 3.40
N ASP A 86 -6.86 -19.10 2.07
CA ASP A 86 -6.34 -20.21 1.26
C ASP A 86 -4.81 -20.16 1.06
N THR A 87 -4.20 -18.95 1.14
CA THR A 87 -2.76 -18.79 0.93
C THR A 87 -1.96 -19.47 2.05
N VAL A 88 -1.05 -20.35 1.69
CA VAL A 88 -0.01 -20.87 2.58
C VAL A 88 1.15 -19.90 2.59
N VAL A 89 1.65 -19.58 3.78
CA VAL A 89 2.76 -18.64 3.99
C VAL A 89 3.89 -19.38 4.71
N ASP A 90 5.10 -19.25 4.16
CA ASP A 90 6.32 -19.77 4.77
C ASP A 90 7.07 -18.65 5.54
N ASP A 91 8.21 -18.20 5.02
CA ASP A 91 9.07 -17.24 5.72
C ASP A 91 8.74 -15.77 5.45
N VAL A 92 8.18 -15.49 4.25
CA VAL A 92 7.80 -14.12 3.84
C VAL A 92 6.30 -13.94 3.96
N PRO A 93 5.81 -13.03 4.80
CA PRO A 93 4.39 -12.73 4.92
C PRO A 93 3.74 -12.34 3.61
N ALA A 94 2.47 -12.73 3.46
CA ALA A 94 1.63 -12.27 2.37
C ALA A 94 0.86 -11.03 2.82
N VAL A 95 0.83 -10.00 1.97
CA VAL A 95 0.21 -8.70 2.27
C VAL A 95 -0.76 -8.36 1.15
N TRP A 96 -1.99 -8.02 1.48
CA TRP A 96 -3.01 -7.55 0.53
C TRP A 96 -3.51 -6.18 0.91
N ASN A 97 -3.66 -5.30 -0.06
CA ASN A 97 -4.44 -4.08 0.12
C ASN A 97 -5.94 -4.42 0.00
N VAL A 98 -6.75 -3.92 0.91
CA VAL A 98 -8.22 -4.01 0.79
C VAL A 98 -8.76 -2.72 0.22
N TYR A 99 -8.39 -1.60 0.83
CA TYR A 99 -8.81 -0.26 0.46
C TYR A 99 -7.96 0.76 1.21
N ASN A 100 -7.64 1.88 0.57
CA ASN A 100 -6.92 2.99 1.18
C ASN A 100 -5.59 2.55 1.80
N MET A 101 -5.34 2.82 3.09
CA MET A 101 -4.21 2.28 3.86
C MET A 101 -4.58 0.99 4.61
N GLY A 102 -5.70 0.36 4.25
CA GLY A 102 -6.17 -0.88 4.85
C GLY A 102 -5.51 -2.11 4.24
N PHE A 103 -4.75 -2.84 5.05
CA PHE A 103 -4.04 -4.05 4.64
C PHE A 103 -4.40 -5.25 5.51
N ILE A 104 -4.40 -6.43 4.89
CA ILE A 104 -4.38 -7.72 5.57
C ILE A 104 -3.00 -8.32 5.40
N VAL A 105 -2.43 -8.77 6.51
CA VAL A 105 -1.13 -9.44 6.54
C VAL A 105 -1.32 -10.85 7.09
N LYS A 106 -0.80 -11.84 6.37
CA LYS A 106 -0.78 -13.23 6.80
C LYS A 106 0.66 -13.71 6.95
N THR A 107 0.94 -14.25 8.10
CA THR A 107 2.19 -14.94 8.42
C THR A 107 1.95 -16.45 8.48
N ARG A 108 2.94 -17.22 8.91
CA ARG A 108 2.77 -18.66 9.15
C ARG A 108 1.75 -18.97 10.25
N GLU A 109 1.71 -18.13 11.32
CA GLU A 109 0.92 -18.41 12.51
C GLU A 109 -0.18 -17.35 12.77
N SER A 110 -0.14 -16.23 12.08
CA SER A 110 -1.02 -15.08 12.35
C SER A 110 -1.68 -14.53 11.10
N ILE A 111 -2.88 -13.99 11.26
CA ILE A 111 -3.52 -13.09 10.29
C ILE A 111 -3.93 -11.84 11.04
N PHE A 112 -3.55 -10.67 10.54
CA PHE A 112 -3.93 -9.41 11.16
C PHE A 112 -4.21 -8.32 10.13
N SER A 113 -4.86 -7.25 10.57
CA SER A 113 -5.15 -6.09 9.74
C SER A 113 -4.42 -4.84 10.22
N ILE A 114 -4.18 -3.92 9.29
CA ILE A 114 -3.74 -2.56 9.55
C ILE A 114 -4.74 -1.63 8.87
N ASP A 115 -5.29 -0.63 9.58
CA ASP A 115 -6.21 0.39 9.07
C ASP A 115 -7.35 -0.14 8.19
N LEU A 116 -7.90 -1.29 8.53
CA LEU A 116 -8.94 -1.94 7.75
C LEU A 116 -10.25 -1.14 7.82
N VAL A 117 -10.64 -0.54 6.71
CA VAL A 117 -11.92 0.14 6.51
C VAL A 117 -12.60 -0.41 5.28
N HIS A 118 -13.74 -1.02 5.49
CA HIS A 118 -14.63 -1.51 4.44
C HIS A 118 -16.02 -1.74 5.03
N ARG A 119 -17.09 -1.70 4.25
CA ARG A 119 -18.42 -2.03 4.78
C ARG A 119 -18.53 -3.46 5.31
N ARG A 120 -17.71 -4.36 4.77
CA ARG A 120 -17.59 -5.77 5.18
C ARG A 120 -16.45 -6.02 6.17
N ASP A 121 -15.90 -4.99 6.80
CA ASP A 121 -14.76 -5.10 7.71
C ASP A 121 -15.00 -6.07 8.87
N SER A 122 -16.22 -6.14 9.38
CA SER A 122 -16.62 -7.08 10.43
C SER A 122 -16.57 -8.55 10.00
N GLU A 123 -16.64 -8.85 8.69
CA GLU A 123 -16.49 -10.22 8.18
C GLU A 123 -15.04 -10.73 8.26
N PHE A 124 -14.07 -9.82 8.34
CA PHE A 124 -12.67 -10.17 8.57
C PHE A 124 -12.39 -10.51 10.03
N ALA A 125 -13.12 -9.94 10.99
CA ALA A 125 -12.83 -10.06 12.41
C ALA A 125 -12.68 -11.52 12.91
N PRO A 126 -13.49 -12.51 12.48
CA PRO A 126 -13.32 -13.89 12.92
C PRO A 126 -11.99 -14.54 12.52
N MET A 127 -11.42 -14.13 11.37
CA MET A 127 -10.17 -14.69 10.86
C MET A 127 -8.92 -13.97 11.40
N LEU A 128 -9.06 -12.75 11.92
CA LEU A 128 -7.93 -11.98 12.42
C LEU A 128 -7.55 -12.42 13.84
N ASP A 129 -6.26 -12.40 14.14
CA ASP A 129 -5.74 -12.57 15.50
C ASP A 129 -5.71 -11.24 16.27
N PHE A 130 -5.39 -10.16 15.58
CA PHE A 130 -5.37 -8.79 16.13
C PHE A 130 -5.54 -7.78 15.00
N ALA A 131 -5.71 -6.51 15.37
CA ALA A 131 -5.76 -5.39 14.42
C ALA A 131 -4.90 -4.22 14.90
N LEU A 132 -4.33 -3.49 13.96
CA LEU A 132 -3.54 -2.27 14.18
C LEU A 132 -4.28 -1.10 13.54
N ILE A 133 -4.42 0.02 14.26
CA ILE A 133 -5.08 1.23 13.76
C ILE A 133 -4.18 2.42 14.04
N THR A 134 -3.78 3.12 12.97
CA THR A 134 -2.81 4.21 13.06
C THR A 134 -3.36 5.46 13.72
N HIS A 135 -4.59 5.86 13.41
CA HIS A 135 -5.23 7.05 13.97
C HIS A 135 -6.76 7.03 13.81
N ASN A 136 -7.44 8.04 14.32
CA ASN A 136 -8.91 8.05 14.45
C ASN A 136 -9.67 8.73 13.30
N HIS A 137 -9.09 8.85 12.12
CA HIS A 137 -9.84 9.30 10.95
C HIS A 137 -10.73 8.18 10.39
N ALA A 138 -11.88 8.55 9.81
CA ALA A 138 -12.91 7.60 9.39
C ALA A 138 -12.50 6.68 8.25
N ASP A 139 -11.46 7.04 7.52
CA ASP A 139 -10.84 6.27 6.45
C ASP A 139 -9.73 5.31 6.92
N HIS A 140 -9.46 5.26 8.24
CA HIS A 140 -8.53 4.33 8.89
C HIS A 140 -9.18 3.44 9.93
N TRP A 141 -10.36 3.81 10.45
CA TRP A 141 -11.06 2.96 11.40
C TRP A 141 -12.58 3.12 11.34
N ARG A 142 -13.29 2.09 11.77
CA ARG A 142 -14.74 2.09 11.94
C ARG A 142 -15.13 1.48 13.27
N GLN A 143 -16.10 2.10 13.93
CA GLN A 143 -16.62 1.61 15.22
C GLN A 143 -17.22 0.19 15.09
N GLY A 144 -17.83 -0.14 13.96
CA GLY A 144 -18.40 -1.46 13.68
C GLY A 144 -17.33 -2.54 13.71
N PHE A 145 -16.23 -2.32 13.00
CA PHE A 145 -15.08 -3.22 12.99
C PHE A 145 -14.47 -3.40 14.39
N TYR A 146 -14.23 -2.29 15.10
CA TYR A 146 -13.74 -2.33 16.47
C TYR A 146 -14.64 -3.16 17.40
N LYS A 147 -15.97 -2.97 17.31
CA LYS A 147 -16.93 -3.77 18.10
C LYS A 147 -16.88 -5.26 17.73
N ALA A 148 -16.74 -5.59 16.44
CA ALA A 148 -16.62 -6.97 15.99
C ALA A 148 -15.35 -7.64 16.54
N MET A 149 -14.20 -6.96 16.45
CA MET A 149 -12.92 -7.43 17.01
C MET A 149 -13.03 -7.64 18.52
N ASN A 150 -13.53 -6.65 19.24
CA ASN A 150 -13.68 -6.70 20.70
C ASN A 150 -14.68 -7.80 21.12
N GLY A 151 -15.81 -7.94 20.43
CA GLY A 151 -16.79 -8.99 20.67
C GLY A 151 -16.24 -10.40 20.41
N ALA A 152 -15.27 -10.54 19.51
CA ALA A 152 -14.54 -11.78 19.28
C ALA A 152 -13.35 -11.99 20.25
N GLY A 153 -13.17 -11.11 21.24
CA GLY A 153 -12.05 -11.18 22.19
C GLY A 153 -10.68 -10.91 21.57
N LYS A 154 -10.65 -10.20 20.43
CA LYS A 154 -9.42 -9.90 19.69
C LYS A 154 -8.83 -8.56 20.10
N THR A 155 -7.50 -8.49 20.10
CA THR A 155 -6.77 -7.26 20.43
C THR A 155 -6.82 -6.25 19.29
N VAL A 156 -7.09 -4.99 19.64
CA VAL A 156 -6.93 -3.85 18.73
C VAL A 156 -5.91 -2.88 19.32
N VAL A 157 -4.80 -2.67 18.65
CA VAL A 157 -3.76 -1.71 19.06
C VAL A 157 -4.01 -0.38 18.35
N SER A 158 -4.21 0.67 19.15
CA SER A 158 -4.35 2.04 18.65
C SER A 158 -3.97 3.05 19.73
N ASN A 159 -3.69 4.29 19.31
CA ASN A 159 -3.34 5.37 20.24
C ASN A 159 -4.55 6.13 20.80
N PHE A 160 -5.78 5.74 20.47
CA PHE A 160 -7.01 6.46 20.85
C PHE A 160 -8.12 5.56 21.42
N LEU A 161 -8.06 4.24 21.22
CA LEU A 161 -9.00 3.27 21.75
C LEU A 161 -8.52 2.75 23.12
N ASP A 162 -9.44 2.58 24.06
CA ASP A 162 -9.16 2.30 25.47
C ASP A 162 -8.79 0.86 25.82
N ASN A 163 -8.75 -0.02 24.83
CA ASN A 163 -8.65 -1.44 25.12
C ASN A 163 -7.26 -1.97 24.89
N TYR A 164 -6.27 -1.85 25.39
CA TYR A 164 -4.98 -2.58 25.27
C TYR A 164 -3.72 -1.72 25.30
N GLY A 165 -3.61 -0.91 26.35
CA GLY A 165 -2.28 -0.46 26.75
C GLY A 165 -1.69 0.70 25.97
N VAL A 166 -2.20 1.03 24.78
CA VAL A 166 -1.75 2.21 24.05
C VAL A 166 -2.56 3.43 24.46
N ALA A 167 -3.82 3.27 24.80
CA ALA A 167 -4.65 4.35 25.36
C ALA A 167 -4.21 4.78 26.78
N ASP A 168 -3.68 3.88 27.59
CA ASP A 168 -3.02 4.22 28.86
C ASP A 168 -1.84 5.17 28.70
N TRP A 169 -1.26 5.16 27.55
CA TRP A 169 -0.20 6.03 27.13
C TRP A 169 -0.62 7.51 27.11
N ARG A 170 -1.86 7.80 26.66
CA ARG A 170 -2.45 9.15 26.70
C ARG A 170 -2.93 9.55 28.09
N ARG A 171 -3.52 8.61 28.86
CA ARG A 171 -4.06 8.87 30.19
C ARG A 171 -3.00 9.25 31.21
N ASN A 172 -1.80 8.72 31.10
CA ASN A 172 -0.71 8.96 32.03
C ASN A 172 0.08 10.26 31.71
N GLY A 173 -0.52 11.19 30.98
CA GLY A 173 0.06 12.52 30.73
C GLY A 173 1.21 12.51 29.74
N GLY A 174 1.45 11.36 29.11
CA GLY A 174 2.59 11.21 28.26
C GLY A 174 2.22 10.93 26.82
N PHE A 175 2.07 11.95 26.00
CA PHE A 175 2.53 11.87 24.62
C PHE A 175 4.04 11.62 24.66
N THR A 176 4.45 10.53 25.27
CA THR A 176 5.84 10.15 25.20
C THR A 176 6.03 9.53 23.82
N ARG A 177 7.01 10.02 23.08
CA ARG A 177 7.57 9.34 21.91
C ARG A 177 8.12 7.96 22.27
N ALA A 178 7.84 7.46 23.48
CA ALA A 178 8.25 6.17 23.97
C ALA A 178 7.57 5.09 23.14
N ARG A 179 8.39 4.33 22.44
CA ARG A 179 7.95 3.16 21.68
C ARG A 179 7.32 2.15 22.61
N LYS A 180 6.19 1.57 22.17
CA LYS A 180 5.58 0.41 22.80
C LYS A 180 5.86 -0.81 21.99
N GLU A 181 5.96 -1.96 22.65
CA GLU A 181 6.17 -3.25 22.01
C GLU A 181 5.03 -4.19 22.34
N PHE A 182 4.59 -4.92 21.32
CA PHE A 182 3.58 -5.96 21.44
C PHE A 182 4.09 -7.23 20.76
N ARG A 183 3.64 -8.37 21.24
CA ARG A 183 3.93 -9.66 20.64
C ARG A 183 2.65 -10.45 20.47
N PHE A 184 2.43 -10.93 19.25
CA PHE A 184 1.30 -11.78 18.88
C PHE A 184 1.85 -12.98 18.14
N LYS A 185 1.86 -14.17 18.77
CA LYS A 185 2.41 -15.40 18.18
C LYS A 185 3.82 -15.15 17.57
N ASP A 186 3.94 -15.27 16.25
CA ASP A 186 5.16 -15.05 15.47
C ASP A 186 5.43 -13.58 15.10
N VAL A 187 4.52 -12.65 15.48
CA VAL A 187 4.60 -11.23 15.10
C VAL A 187 5.06 -10.37 16.28
N GLN A 188 6.06 -9.52 16.04
CA GLN A 188 6.48 -8.46 16.96
C GLN A 188 6.08 -7.11 16.34
N VAL A 189 5.48 -6.24 17.15
CA VAL A 189 5.04 -4.90 16.73
C VAL A 189 5.67 -3.86 17.63
N ARG A 190 6.31 -2.85 17.04
CA ARG A 190 6.75 -1.63 17.73
C ARG A 190 5.96 -0.44 17.22
N THR A 191 5.62 0.45 18.14
CA THR A 191 4.90 1.68 17.81
C THR A 191 5.79 2.90 17.99
N SER A 192 5.59 3.90 17.16
CA SER A 192 6.09 5.25 17.38
C SER A 192 5.03 6.27 16.99
N LEU A 193 5.06 7.46 17.59
CA LEU A 193 4.15 8.53 17.23
C LEU A 193 4.81 9.45 16.20
N ILE A 194 4.05 9.76 15.16
CA ILE A 194 4.46 10.63 14.05
C ILE A 194 3.38 11.68 13.79
N ASP A 195 3.73 12.69 13.01
CA ASP A 195 2.81 13.79 12.70
C ASP A 195 1.96 13.44 11.48
N HIS A 196 0.67 13.72 11.58
CA HIS A 196 -0.25 13.65 10.45
C HIS A 196 -0.13 14.92 9.56
N ASN A 197 0.09 16.07 10.20
CA ASN A 197 0.33 17.36 9.56
C ASN A 197 0.83 18.38 10.60
N ASP A 198 1.02 19.64 10.18
CA ASP A 198 1.53 20.72 11.04
C ASP A 198 0.70 20.98 12.31
N TYR A 199 -0.56 20.52 12.37
CA TYR A 199 -1.47 20.75 13.49
C TYR A 199 -1.71 19.50 14.32
N LEU A 200 -1.60 18.33 13.71
CA LEU A 200 -1.83 17.03 14.34
C LEU A 200 -0.48 16.36 14.63
N ILE A 201 0.23 16.94 15.60
CA ILE A 201 1.53 16.49 16.07
C ILE A 201 1.38 15.24 16.91
N ASP A 202 2.24 14.23 16.69
CA ASP A 202 2.22 12.94 17.40
C ASP A 202 0.82 12.26 17.36
N PHE A 203 0.11 12.45 16.27
CA PHE A 203 -1.28 12.02 16.12
C PHE A 203 -1.41 10.62 15.52
N THR A 204 -0.54 10.28 14.59
CA THR A 204 -0.53 8.99 13.89
C THR A 204 0.44 8.03 14.56
N THR A 205 0.03 6.78 14.73
CA THR A 205 0.92 5.69 15.16
C THR A 205 1.56 5.05 13.94
N ALA A 206 2.87 5.08 13.84
CA ALA A 206 3.60 4.24 12.91
C ALA A 206 3.84 2.87 13.54
N PHE A 207 3.67 1.82 12.74
CA PHE A 207 3.89 0.44 13.14
C PHE A 207 5.13 -0.13 12.43
N GLU A 208 6.13 -0.51 13.20
CA GLU A 208 7.24 -1.34 12.76
C GLU A 208 6.92 -2.79 13.15
N ILE A 209 6.84 -3.69 12.19
CA ILE A 209 6.36 -5.06 12.35
C ILE A 209 7.47 -6.01 11.92
N ARG A 210 7.75 -7.05 12.74
CA ARG A 210 8.75 -8.06 12.45
C ARG A 210 8.17 -9.47 12.56
N VAL A 211 8.48 -10.30 11.56
CA VAL A 211 8.14 -11.72 11.49
C VAL A 211 9.41 -12.48 11.11
N GLY A 212 10.01 -13.19 12.04
CA GLY A 212 11.35 -13.73 11.86
C GLY A 212 12.36 -12.63 11.56
N ASP A 213 13.00 -12.70 10.39
CA ASP A 213 13.95 -11.69 9.91
C ASP A 213 13.32 -10.66 8.97
N TRP A 214 12.08 -10.90 8.53
CA TRP A 214 11.35 -9.99 7.65
C TRP A 214 10.68 -8.85 8.43
N THR A 215 10.73 -7.64 7.85
CA THR A 215 10.22 -6.43 8.49
C THR A 215 9.33 -5.61 7.58
N LEU A 216 8.23 -5.09 8.16
CA LEU A 216 7.30 -4.17 7.51
C LEU A 216 7.20 -2.88 8.31
N TYR A 217 7.16 -1.75 7.62
CA TYR A 217 6.88 -0.45 8.20
C TYR A 217 5.59 0.11 7.61
N HIS A 218 4.68 0.55 8.46
CA HIS A 218 3.43 1.19 8.06
C HIS A 218 3.29 2.52 8.79
N THR A 219 3.16 3.61 8.05
CA THR A 219 3.21 4.96 8.62
C THR A 219 1.87 5.68 8.58
N GLY A 220 0.79 4.99 8.16
CA GLY A 220 -0.53 5.62 8.02
C GLY A 220 -0.42 6.92 7.23
N ASP A 221 -1.17 7.92 7.65
CA ASP A 221 -1.11 9.27 7.11
C ASP A 221 0.01 10.09 7.75
N SER A 222 1.23 9.77 7.36
CA SER A 222 2.39 10.59 7.71
C SER A 222 2.41 11.88 6.89
N GLY A 223 2.49 13.03 7.55
CA GLY A 223 2.38 14.33 6.90
C GLY A 223 3.59 15.23 7.04
N ARG A 224 3.40 16.49 6.68
CA ARG A 224 4.47 17.50 6.68
C ARG A 224 5.17 17.58 8.04
N GLY A 225 6.50 17.57 8.01
CA GLY A 225 7.35 17.72 9.20
C GLY A 225 7.61 16.43 9.97
N THR A 226 7.03 15.31 9.54
CA THR A 226 7.21 14.01 10.21
C THR A 226 8.51 13.31 9.85
N GLU A 227 9.20 13.72 8.79
CA GLU A 227 10.35 13.00 8.23
C GLU A 227 11.44 12.69 9.29
N PRO A 228 11.77 13.59 10.25
CA PRO A 228 12.73 13.27 11.31
C PRO A 228 12.26 12.20 12.28
N LYS A 229 10.94 11.96 12.36
CA LYS A 229 10.32 10.96 13.25
C LYS A 229 10.19 9.58 12.61
N LEU A 230 10.40 9.48 11.28
CA LEU A 230 10.38 8.21 10.56
C LEU A 230 11.62 7.39 10.91
N GLU A 231 11.52 6.58 11.95
CA GLU A 231 12.62 5.79 12.47
C GLU A 231 12.24 4.31 12.54
N THR A 232 13.16 3.48 12.10
CA THR A 232 13.08 2.03 12.21
C THR A 232 14.19 1.52 13.13
N THR A 233 13.87 0.55 13.99
CA THR A 233 14.79 0.02 14.98
C THR A 233 15.38 -1.32 14.58
N TRP A 234 14.73 -2.03 13.68
CA TRP A 234 15.20 -3.32 13.18
C TRP A 234 15.98 -3.19 11.85
N GLY A 235 16.43 -1.98 11.52
CA GLY A 235 17.15 -1.68 10.29
C GLY A 235 16.22 -1.24 9.15
N LYS A 236 16.67 -1.45 7.91
CA LYS A 236 15.90 -1.10 6.71
C LYS A 236 14.72 -2.05 6.57
N PRO A 237 13.47 -1.55 6.51
CA PRO A 237 12.32 -2.42 6.29
C PRO A 237 12.41 -3.17 4.96
N ASP A 238 11.97 -4.43 4.96
CA ASP A 238 11.80 -5.19 3.73
C ASP A 238 10.67 -4.63 2.89
N LEU A 239 9.62 -4.14 3.55
CA LEU A 239 8.46 -3.52 2.93
C LEU A 239 8.05 -2.26 3.70
N TRP A 240 7.82 -1.17 2.99
CA TRP A 240 7.21 0.04 3.54
C TRP A 240 5.88 0.34 2.83
N LEU A 241 4.79 0.28 3.59
CA LEU A 241 3.47 0.73 3.16
C LEU A 241 3.38 2.23 3.45
N PHE A 242 3.40 3.01 2.40
CA PHE A 242 3.63 4.46 2.47
C PHE A 242 2.55 5.26 1.75
N PHE A 243 2.03 6.27 2.41
CA PHE A 243 1.21 7.30 1.80
C PHE A 243 2.05 8.56 1.56
N PRO A 244 2.44 8.88 0.32
CA PRO A 244 3.23 10.09 0.01
C PRO A 244 2.35 11.33 -0.18
N GLY A 245 1.28 11.46 0.63
CA GLY A 245 0.34 12.59 0.67
C GLY A 245 0.52 13.47 1.89
N CYS A 246 -0.53 14.14 2.33
CA CYS A 246 -0.56 15.00 3.51
C CYS A 246 0.60 16.02 3.64
N GLY A 247 1.26 16.34 2.52
CA GLY A 247 2.35 17.31 2.45
C GLY A 247 3.72 16.82 2.93
N ILE A 248 3.91 15.50 3.12
CA ILE A 248 5.22 14.93 3.42
C ILE A 248 6.23 15.19 2.29
N ASP A 249 7.47 15.47 2.65
CA ASP A 249 8.58 15.50 1.71
C ASP A 249 8.98 14.05 1.36
N THR A 250 8.46 13.57 0.24
CA THR A 250 8.64 12.19 -0.21
C THR A 250 10.12 11.82 -0.37
N ALA A 251 10.95 12.72 -0.91
CA ALA A 251 12.38 12.44 -1.11
C ALA A 251 13.09 12.24 0.23
N LYS A 252 12.87 13.15 1.20
CA LYS A 252 13.46 13.03 2.55
C LYS A 252 12.95 11.82 3.29
N ALA A 253 11.66 11.50 3.15
CA ALA A 253 11.07 10.31 3.77
C ALA A 253 11.72 9.03 3.25
N LEU A 254 11.87 8.89 1.92
CA LEU A 254 12.55 7.77 1.27
C LEU A 254 14.02 7.67 1.69
N GLU A 255 14.74 8.79 1.73
CA GLU A 255 16.12 8.84 2.20
C GLU A 255 16.25 8.44 3.68
N ARG A 256 15.26 8.80 4.50
CA ARG A 256 15.28 8.50 5.93
C ARG A 256 15.02 7.03 6.23
N VAL A 257 13.99 6.43 5.63
CA VAL A 257 13.56 5.06 5.91
C VAL A 257 14.42 4.02 5.18
N LYS A 258 14.77 4.26 3.93
CA LYS A 258 15.62 3.38 3.11
C LYS A 258 15.09 1.94 3.03
N ALA A 259 13.78 1.78 2.93
CA ALA A 259 13.16 0.46 2.79
C ALA A 259 13.67 -0.28 1.54
N LYS A 260 13.64 -1.63 1.54
CA LYS A 260 14.02 -2.42 0.37
C LYS A 260 12.97 -2.36 -0.74
N ARG A 261 11.68 -2.35 -0.34
CA ARG A 261 10.52 -2.18 -1.21
C ARG A 261 9.60 -1.11 -0.66
N VAL A 262 8.99 -0.34 -1.55
CA VAL A 262 8.00 0.68 -1.19
C VAL A 262 6.71 0.42 -1.95
N VAL A 263 5.60 0.46 -1.23
CA VAL A 263 4.25 0.35 -1.79
C VAL A 263 3.52 1.64 -1.45
N PHE A 264 3.03 2.34 -2.46
CA PHE A 264 2.20 3.51 -2.25
C PHE A 264 0.75 3.08 -2.05
N GLY A 265 0.20 3.40 -0.87
CA GLY A 265 -1.20 3.25 -0.53
C GLY A 265 -1.97 4.56 -0.60
N HIS A 266 -3.19 4.57 -0.07
CA HIS A 266 -4.11 5.72 -0.05
C HIS A 266 -4.57 6.17 -1.43
N LEU A 267 -4.57 5.24 -2.39
CA LEU A 267 -4.98 5.50 -3.77
C LEU A 267 -6.49 5.74 -3.82
N TRP A 268 -6.89 6.88 -4.42
CA TRP A 268 -8.29 7.22 -4.72
C TRP A 268 -9.26 7.03 -3.56
N GLU A 269 -8.87 7.46 -2.37
CA GLU A 269 -9.73 7.39 -1.19
C GLU A 269 -11.08 8.10 -1.47
N LEU A 270 -12.21 7.43 -1.21
CA LEU A 270 -13.53 7.85 -1.68
C LEU A 270 -14.29 8.75 -0.68
N GLY A 271 -13.84 8.86 0.55
CA GLY A 271 -14.43 9.74 1.56
C GLY A 271 -14.04 11.21 1.39
N HIS A 272 -13.01 11.49 0.60
CA HIS A 272 -12.58 12.82 0.24
C HIS A 272 -12.90 13.15 -1.23
N LYS A 273 -13.11 14.43 -1.51
CA LYS A 273 -13.27 14.91 -2.90
C LYS A 273 -11.97 14.76 -3.68
N PRO A 274 -12.03 14.54 -5.00
CA PRO A 274 -10.84 14.57 -5.86
C PRO A 274 -9.99 15.82 -5.64
N GLY A 275 -8.66 15.64 -5.62
CA GLY A 275 -7.69 16.70 -5.34
C GLY A 275 -7.53 17.09 -3.86
N HIS A 276 -8.22 16.42 -2.94
CA HIS A 276 -7.97 16.60 -1.52
C HIS A 276 -6.61 16.01 -1.11
N ARG A 277 -5.86 16.70 -0.24
CA ARG A 277 -4.51 16.29 0.19
C ARG A 277 -4.45 14.94 0.92
N GLY A 278 -5.56 14.47 1.47
CA GLY A 278 -5.74 13.16 2.08
C GLY A 278 -6.13 12.07 1.08
N ARG A 279 -5.96 12.32 -0.22
CA ARG A 279 -6.26 11.37 -1.29
C ARG A 279 -5.10 11.36 -2.29
N LEU A 280 -4.60 10.20 -2.62
CA LEU A 280 -3.54 10.07 -3.63
C LEU A 280 -4.16 9.85 -5.01
N ASP A 281 -4.40 10.94 -5.70
CA ASP A 281 -4.94 10.99 -7.05
C ASP A 281 -3.83 11.02 -8.12
N GLU A 282 -4.17 10.75 -9.38
CA GLU A 282 -3.24 10.73 -10.50
C GLU A 282 -2.29 11.94 -10.55
N PRO A 283 -2.73 13.20 -10.37
CA PRO A 283 -1.83 14.36 -10.39
C PRO A 283 -0.74 14.32 -9.32
N LEU A 284 -0.94 13.55 -8.23
CA LEU A 284 0.04 13.33 -7.17
C LEU A 284 0.83 12.03 -7.36
N ILE A 285 0.21 10.96 -7.87
CA ILE A 285 0.85 9.66 -8.06
C ILE A 285 2.08 9.78 -8.94
N ARG A 286 1.94 10.34 -10.16
CA ARG A 286 3.03 10.43 -11.14
C ARG A 286 4.26 11.19 -10.61
N PRO A 287 4.12 12.41 -10.04
CA PRO A 287 5.27 13.10 -9.45
C PRO A 287 5.92 12.32 -8.30
N ARG A 288 5.14 11.60 -7.47
CA ARG A 288 5.67 10.81 -6.36
C ARG A 288 6.44 9.59 -6.84
N LEU A 289 5.97 8.92 -7.89
CA LEU A 289 6.71 7.85 -8.56
C LEU A 289 8.03 8.37 -9.17
N ALA A 290 8.03 9.55 -9.80
CA ALA A 290 9.24 10.16 -10.33
C ALA A 290 10.27 10.43 -9.21
N ILE A 291 9.85 11.05 -8.12
CA ILE A 291 10.69 11.30 -6.93
C ILE A 291 11.26 9.98 -6.38
N ALA A 292 10.46 8.94 -6.31
CA ALA A 292 10.92 7.64 -5.81
C ALA A 292 11.95 7.00 -6.75
N ARG A 293 11.77 7.10 -8.07
CA ARG A 293 12.75 6.64 -9.07
C ARG A 293 14.07 7.40 -8.97
N GLU A 294 14.03 8.73 -8.80
CA GLU A 294 15.21 9.56 -8.56
C GLU A 294 15.93 9.19 -7.26
N ALA A 295 15.21 8.75 -6.24
CA ALA A 295 15.76 8.24 -4.98
C ALA A 295 16.30 6.79 -5.08
N GLY A 296 16.26 6.19 -6.27
CA GLY A 296 16.79 4.84 -6.54
C GLY A 296 15.79 3.70 -6.38
N TYR A 297 14.50 4.00 -6.17
CA TYR A 297 13.45 2.98 -6.12
C TYR A 297 12.88 2.76 -7.53
N THR A 298 13.37 1.75 -8.23
CA THR A 298 12.94 1.44 -9.61
C THR A 298 11.66 0.63 -9.69
N ASP A 299 11.24 0.01 -8.56
CA ASP A 299 10.08 -0.87 -8.45
C ASP A 299 9.20 -0.41 -7.28
N VAL A 300 8.55 0.75 -7.44
CA VAL A 300 7.53 1.21 -6.50
C VAL A 300 6.19 0.66 -6.94
N GLN A 301 5.60 -0.17 -6.13
CA GLN A 301 4.28 -0.72 -6.40
C GLN A 301 3.18 0.24 -5.93
N LEU A 302 2.12 0.36 -6.72
CA LEU A 302 0.86 0.99 -6.30
C LEU A 302 -0.05 -0.06 -5.70
N ALA A 303 -0.62 0.23 -4.53
CA ALA A 303 -1.54 -0.68 -3.85
C ALA A 303 -2.95 -0.54 -4.41
N PHE A 304 -3.25 -1.15 -5.55
CA PHE A 304 -4.63 -1.23 -6.04
C PHE A 304 -5.48 -2.10 -5.12
N TRP A 305 -6.77 -1.78 -5.05
CA TRP A 305 -7.69 -2.46 -4.14
C TRP A 305 -7.85 -3.95 -4.48
N GLY A 306 -7.60 -4.79 -3.50
CA GLY A 306 -7.61 -6.24 -3.62
C GLY A 306 -6.30 -6.86 -4.09
N ASP A 307 -5.27 -6.09 -4.35
CA ASP A 307 -4.00 -6.62 -4.80
C ASP A 307 -3.14 -7.15 -3.66
N ARG A 308 -2.40 -8.20 -3.99
CA ARG A 308 -1.30 -8.68 -3.17
C ARG A 308 -0.05 -7.85 -3.53
N VAL A 309 0.55 -7.25 -2.52
CA VAL A 309 1.71 -6.37 -2.64
C VAL A 309 2.98 -7.06 -2.15
#